data_f8761dfaed84db5c9b6d4c2067eed729
#
_entry.id   f8761dfaed84db5c9b6d4c2067eed729
#
_cell.length_a   1.000
_cell.length_b   1.000
_cell.length_c   1.000
_cell.angle_alpha   90.00
_cell.angle_beta   90.00
_cell.angle_gamma   90.00
#
_symmetry.space_group_name_H-M   'P 1'
#
loop_
_entity.id
_entity.type
_entity.pdbx_description
1 polymer ?
#
loop_
_entity_poly.entity_id
_entity_poly.type
_entity_poly.pdbx_seq_one_letter_code
_entity_poly.pdbx_strand_id
1 'polypeptide(L)'
;MCQWHRNIQRMIDEIDACIRREDDEAVTLHRLAAMLGYSESYVSRKFRSISGMRLREYLLGRRLAFALRDLRDGNEGILHIALKYGYSSGEAFARAFKEAYGVSPGEYRLNPAPVALRTVLRPLDCYLLDAEKTGATEVGGTVKTYFVTIPAHKFLHIRNYESVGYWDFWQKQSRIPGQDHETICGLLDGIPQKLDDLGGQESDSGSGQVMAFINEPEGRICSWGIPLAEAYGVRVP
;
A
#
# COMPACT_ATOMS: atom_id res chain seq x y z
N MET A 1 -19.82 -2.89 -20.77
CA MET A 1 -19.22 -2.08 -19.69
C MET A 1 -17.98 -2.74 -19.08
N CYS A 2 -18.03 -3.99 -18.71
CA CYS A 2 -16.90 -4.75 -18.13
C CYS A 2 -15.58 -4.73 -18.95
N GLN A 3 -15.68 -4.73 -20.28
CA GLN A 3 -14.50 -4.72 -21.17
C GLN A 3 -13.56 -3.52 -20.91
N TRP A 4 -14.12 -2.33 -20.69
CA TRP A 4 -13.29 -1.16 -20.41
C TRP A 4 -12.66 -1.17 -19.02
N HIS A 5 -13.32 -1.73 -18.01
CA HIS A 5 -12.72 -1.94 -16.71
C HIS A 5 -11.52 -2.91 -16.79
N ARG A 6 -11.63 -3.98 -17.59
CA ARG A 6 -10.49 -4.89 -17.88
C ARG A 6 -9.37 -4.18 -18.63
N ASN A 7 -9.68 -3.37 -19.61
CA ASN A 7 -8.68 -2.64 -20.38
C ASN A 7 -7.91 -1.64 -19.49
N ILE A 8 -8.62 -0.90 -18.63
CA ILE A 8 -7.98 0.02 -17.70
C ILE A 8 -7.18 -0.75 -16.64
N GLN A 9 -7.66 -1.90 -16.15
CA GLN A 9 -6.88 -2.74 -15.25
C GLN A 9 -5.57 -3.20 -15.90
N ARG A 10 -5.60 -3.68 -17.14
CA ARG A 10 -4.38 -4.05 -17.88
C ARG A 10 -3.41 -2.88 -18.05
N MET A 11 -3.92 -1.65 -18.28
CA MET A 11 -3.05 -0.46 -18.31
C MET A 11 -2.37 -0.22 -16.97
N ILE A 12 -3.12 -0.32 -15.87
CA ILE A 12 -2.63 -0.14 -14.52
C ILE A 12 -1.56 -1.17 -14.18
N ASP A 13 -1.81 -2.44 -14.51
CA ASP A 13 -0.87 -3.54 -14.27
C ASP A 13 0.43 -3.33 -15.06
N GLU A 14 0.35 -2.88 -16.32
CA GLU A 14 1.54 -2.58 -17.14
C GLU A 14 2.30 -1.37 -16.60
N ILE A 15 1.61 -0.31 -16.16
CA ILE A 15 2.23 0.85 -15.52
C ILE A 15 3.06 0.42 -14.31
N ASP A 16 2.48 -0.36 -13.41
CA ASP A 16 3.17 -0.83 -12.22
C ASP A 16 4.33 -1.77 -12.55
N ALA A 17 4.16 -2.63 -13.57
CA ALA A 17 5.22 -3.50 -14.04
C ALA A 17 6.41 -2.70 -14.63
N CYS A 18 6.13 -1.65 -15.40
CA CYS A 18 7.17 -0.77 -15.94
C CYS A 18 7.89 0.02 -14.83
N ILE A 19 7.17 0.57 -13.86
CA ILE A 19 7.78 1.29 -12.74
C ILE A 19 8.72 0.36 -11.95
N ARG A 20 8.31 -0.90 -11.70
CA ARG A 20 9.16 -1.88 -11.00
C ARG A 20 10.40 -2.30 -11.80
N ARG A 21 10.32 -2.30 -13.14
CA ARG A 21 11.46 -2.59 -14.01
C ARG A 21 12.36 -1.38 -14.29
N GLU A 22 12.02 -0.23 -13.74
CA GLU A 22 12.72 1.04 -13.98
C GLU A 22 12.72 1.45 -15.47
N ASP A 23 11.68 1.03 -16.22
CA ASP A 23 11.51 1.31 -17.64
C ASP A 23 10.55 2.50 -17.83
N ASP A 24 11.04 3.69 -17.54
CA ASP A 24 10.25 4.94 -17.63
C ASP A 24 9.85 5.30 -19.06
N GLU A 25 10.67 4.95 -20.06
CA GLU A 25 10.36 5.19 -21.46
C GLU A 25 9.18 4.34 -21.96
N ALA A 26 8.93 3.21 -21.29
CA ALA A 26 7.79 2.36 -21.61
C ALA A 26 6.45 2.92 -21.15
N VAL A 27 6.42 3.83 -20.18
CA VAL A 27 5.18 4.35 -19.58
C VAL A 27 4.72 5.60 -20.31
N THR A 28 4.36 5.48 -21.58
CA THR A 28 3.77 6.58 -22.36
C THR A 28 2.32 6.29 -22.71
N LEU A 29 1.50 7.34 -22.80
CA LEU A 29 0.11 7.21 -23.27
C LEU A 29 0.04 6.54 -24.65
N HIS A 30 0.99 6.87 -25.53
CA HIS A 30 1.11 6.27 -26.86
C HIS A 30 1.20 4.74 -26.79
N ARG A 31 2.17 4.23 -26.01
CA ARG A 31 2.41 2.79 -25.87
C ARG A 31 1.25 2.06 -25.20
N LEU A 32 0.68 2.66 -24.15
CA LEU A 32 -0.49 2.10 -23.48
C LEU A 32 -1.73 2.07 -24.39
N ALA A 33 -1.93 3.09 -25.21
CA ALA A 33 -3.02 3.13 -26.16
C ALA A 33 -2.82 2.11 -27.29
N ALA A 34 -1.60 1.99 -27.81
CA ALA A 34 -1.24 0.99 -28.82
C ALA A 34 -1.45 -0.46 -28.29
N MET A 35 -1.10 -0.74 -27.03
CA MET A 35 -1.35 -2.04 -26.39
C MET A 35 -2.84 -2.41 -26.37
N LEU A 36 -3.71 -1.42 -26.27
CA LEU A 36 -5.17 -1.64 -26.25
C LEU A 36 -5.81 -1.58 -27.64
N GLY A 37 -5.09 -1.13 -28.68
CA GLY A 37 -5.60 -0.97 -30.03
C GLY A 37 -6.55 0.23 -30.21
N TYR A 38 -6.40 1.30 -29.42
CA TYR A 38 -7.23 2.51 -29.49
C TYR A 38 -6.39 3.78 -29.62
N SER A 39 -7.05 4.89 -29.99
CA SER A 39 -6.38 6.19 -30.03
C SER A 39 -6.09 6.72 -28.62
N GLU A 40 -5.00 7.47 -28.44
CA GLU A 40 -4.58 8.07 -27.18
C GLU A 40 -5.69 8.92 -26.53
N SER A 41 -6.35 9.75 -27.33
CA SER A 41 -7.43 10.61 -26.84
C SER A 41 -8.62 9.81 -26.31
N TYR A 42 -8.94 8.68 -26.94
CA TYR A 42 -10.02 7.81 -26.50
C TYR A 42 -9.66 7.07 -25.20
N VAL A 43 -8.46 6.49 -25.15
CA VAL A 43 -7.96 5.82 -23.95
C VAL A 43 -7.87 6.79 -22.76
N SER A 44 -7.33 7.99 -22.95
CA SER A 44 -7.25 9.02 -21.92
C SER A 44 -8.62 9.39 -21.34
N ARG A 45 -9.64 9.57 -22.18
CA ARG A 45 -11.01 9.84 -21.73
C ARG A 45 -11.60 8.66 -20.94
N LYS A 46 -11.40 7.43 -21.44
CA LYS A 46 -11.87 6.21 -20.76
C LYS A 46 -11.17 5.98 -19.43
N PHE A 47 -9.86 6.21 -19.37
CA PHE A 47 -9.12 6.15 -18.12
C PHE A 47 -9.71 7.12 -17.10
N ARG A 48 -9.88 8.40 -17.46
CA ARG A 48 -10.46 9.40 -16.56
C ARG A 48 -11.89 9.06 -16.13
N SER A 49 -12.71 8.55 -17.04
CA SER A 49 -14.11 8.18 -16.76
C SER A 49 -14.23 7.04 -15.75
N ILE A 50 -13.26 6.11 -15.73
CA ILE A 50 -13.30 4.92 -14.87
C ILE A 50 -12.50 5.14 -13.57
N SER A 51 -11.34 5.80 -13.66
CA SER A 51 -10.45 6.03 -12.52
C SER A 51 -10.77 7.31 -11.72
N GLY A 52 -11.57 8.22 -12.30
CA GLY A 52 -11.86 9.53 -11.73
C GLY A 52 -10.73 10.56 -11.87
N MET A 53 -9.56 10.19 -12.42
CA MET A 53 -8.38 11.07 -12.52
C MET A 53 -7.70 11.00 -13.89
N ARG A 54 -6.80 11.95 -14.16
CA ARG A 54 -5.99 11.93 -15.38
C ARG A 54 -4.89 10.87 -15.28
N LEU A 55 -4.53 10.24 -16.41
CA LEU A 55 -3.44 9.25 -16.46
C LEU A 55 -2.12 9.83 -15.94
N ARG A 56 -1.76 11.06 -16.30
CA ARG A 56 -0.54 11.71 -15.84
C ARG A 56 -0.51 11.86 -14.29
N GLU A 57 -1.63 12.22 -13.71
CA GLU A 57 -1.80 12.36 -12.26
C GLU A 57 -1.66 10.99 -11.56
N TYR A 58 -2.26 9.96 -12.16
CA TYR A 58 -2.09 8.60 -11.68
C TYR A 58 -0.63 8.15 -11.71
N LEU A 59 0.06 8.33 -12.84
CA LEU A 59 1.48 7.98 -13.01
C LEU A 59 2.36 8.66 -11.98
N LEU A 60 2.20 9.98 -11.80
CA LEU A 60 2.96 10.74 -10.80
C LEU A 60 2.76 10.16 -9.39
N GLY A 61 1.50 9.94 -9.01
CA GLY A 61 1.18 9.37 -7.70
C GLY A 61 1.74 7.96 -7.51
N ARG A 62 1.76 7.12 -8.56
CA ARG A 62 2.33 5.77 -8.49
C ARG A 62 3.84 5.80 -8.31
N ARG A 63 4.57 6.61 -9.09
CA ARG A 63 6.02 6.80 -8.95
C ARG A 63 6.40 7.29 -7.55
N LEU A 64 5.67 8.27 -7.03
CA LEU A 64 5.88 8.77 -5.67
C LEU A 64 5.58 7.70 -4.61
N ALA A 65 4.58 6.83 -4.82
CA ALA A 65 4.27 5.76 -3.89
C ALA A 65 5.39 4.71 -3.80
N PHE A 66 5.98 4.32 -4.93
CA PHE A 66 7.13 3.41 -4.96
C PHE A 66 8.38 4.08 -4.37
N ALA A 67 8.64 5.36 -4.71
CA ALA A 67 9.75 6.12 -4.16
C ALA A 67 9.64 6.29 -2.63
N LEU A 68 8.44 6.49 -2.12
CA LEU A 68 8.19 6.58 -0.67
C LEU A 68 8.53 5.26 0.04
N ARG A 69 8.17 4.12 -0.55
CA ARG A 69 8.54 2.80 -0.02
C ARG A 69 10.06 2.64 0.04
N ASP A 70 10.77 2.97 -1.03
CA ASP A 70 12.23 2.87 -1.06
C ASP A 70 12.91 3.85 -0.07
N LEU A 71 12.33 5.03 0.15
CA LEU A 71 12.77 5.97 1.18
C LEU A 71 12.60 5.41 2.59
N ARG A 72 11.49 4.73 2.84
CA ARG A 72 11.14 4.17 4.16
C ARG A 72 11.95 2.92 4.49
N ASP A 73 12.04 2.00 3.53
CA ASP A 73 12.53 0.64 3.76
C ASP A 73 13.98 0.45 3.29
N GLY A 74 14.49 1.32 2.40
CA GLY A 74 15.82 1.23 1.80
C GLY A 74 16.83 2.25 2.35
N ASN A 75 18.09 2.07 1.93
CA ASN A 75 19.19 2.95 2.28
C ASN A 75 19.75 3.74 1.07
N GLU A 76 19.09 3.67 -0.08
CA GLU A 76 19.52 4.36 -1.31
C GLU A 76 19.51 5.89 -1.13
N GLY A 77 20.45 6.59 -1.77
CA GLY A 77 20.49 8.05 -1.75
C GLY A 77 19.23 8.67 -2.37
N ILE A 78 18.78 9.82 -1.84
CA ILE A 78 17.57 10.51 -2.33
C ILE A 78 17.68 10.84 -3.82
N LEU A 79 18.86 11.25 -4.29
CA LEU A 79 19.09 11.51 -5.71
C LEU A 79 18.95 10.23 -6.55
N HIS A 80 19.47 9.11 -6.06
CA HIS A 80 19.34 7.82 -6.75
C HIS A 80 17.86 7.40 -6.88
N ILE A 81 17.10 7.52 -5.79
CA ILE A 81 15.65 7.27 -5.81
C ILE A 81 14.93 8.23 -6.78
N ALA A 82 15.30 9.51 -6.80
CA ALA A 82 14.72 10.48 -7.73
C ALA A 82 14.91 10.04 -9.19
N LEU A 83 16.15 9.69 -9.57
CA LEU A 83 16.48 9.24 -10.93
C LEU A 83 15.80 7.92 -11.28
N LYS A 84 15.78 6.96 -10.35
CA LYS A 84 15.10 5.66 -10.49
C LYS A 84 13.60 5.81 -10.83
N TYR A 85 12.94 6.82 -10.29
CA TYR A 85 11.51 7.07 -10.55
C TYR A 85 11.25 8.19 -11.56
N GLY A 86 12.23 8.47 -12.45
CA GLY A 86 12.07 9.34 -13.62
C GLY A 86 12.04 10.82 -13.34
N TYR A 87 12.61 11.27 -12.23
CA TYR A 87 12.81 12.70 -11.96
C TYR A 87 14.16 13.15 -12.51
N SER A 88 14.17 14.33 -13.12
CA SER A 88 15.39 14.90 -13.72
C SER A 88 16.43 15.36 -12.67
N SER A 89 16.00 15.59 -11.44
CA SER A 89 16.89 16.00 -10.34
C SER A 89 16.28 15.68 -8.97
N GLY A 90 17.14 15.66 -7.93
CA GLY A 90 16.71 15.54 -6.54
C GLY A 90 15.78 16.65 -6.09
N GLU A 91 15.96 17.89 -6.59
CA GLU A 91 15.12 19.03 -6.25
C GLU A 91 13.73 18.91 -6.87
N ALA A 92 13.63 18.43 -8.12
CA ALA A 92 12.36 18.19 -8.79
C ALA A 92 11.56 17.12 -8.03
N PHE A 93 12.23 16.05 -7.63
CA PHE A 93 11.65 15.00 -6.78
C PHE A 93 11.21 15.54 -5.42
N ALA A 94 12.07 16.27 -4.73
CA ALA A 94 11.77 16.80 -3.40
C ALA A 94 10.55 17.73 -3.41
N ARG A 95 10.40 18.57 -4.45
CA ARG A 95 9.22 19.42 -4.62
C ARG A 95 7.95 18.59 -4.83
N ALA A 96 7.97 17.63 -5.76
CA ALA A 96 6.83 16.77 -6.03
C ALA A 96 6.43 15.91 -4.81
N PHE A 97 7.41 15.39 -4.09
CA PHE A 97 7.20 14.62 -2.88
C PHE A 97 6.57 15.47 -1.77
N LYS A 98 7.11 16.68 -1.52
CA LYS A 98 6.57 17.61 -0.52
C LYS A 98 5.16 18.08 -0.88
N GLU A 99 4.90 18.35 -2.16
CA GLU A 99 3.55 18.69 -2.63
C GLU A 99 2.55 17.56 -2.38
N ALA A 100 2.96 16.31 -2.62
CA ALA A 100 2.10 15.14 -2.46
C ALA A 100 1.87 14.72 -1.00
N TYR A 101 2.88 14.85 -0.14
CA TYR A 101 2.89 14.27 1.20
C TYR A 101 3.08 15.28 2.33
N GLY A 102 3.31 16.57 2.02
CA GLY A 102 3.46 17.64 3.01
C GLY A 102 4.84 17.72 3.69
N VAL A 103 5.71 16.73 3.50
CA VAL A 103 7.04 16.63 4.11
C VAL A 103 8.10 16.40 3.03
N SER A 104 9.35 16.79 3.29
CA SER A 104 10.45 16.51 2.35
C SER A 104 10.87 15.04 2.41
N PRO A 105 11.50 14.49 1.34
CA PRO A 105 12.01 13.11 1.35
C PRO A 105 13.01 12.84 2.49
N GLY A 106 13.86 13.82 2.82
CA GLY A 106 14.82 13.72 3.90
C GLY A 106 14.17 13.66 5.28
N GLU A 107 13.21 14.54 5.54
CA GLU A 107 12.41 14.52 6.78
C GLU A 107 11.63 13.21 6.92
N TYR A 108 11.00 12.75 5.83
CA TYR A 108 10.25 11.49 5.84
C TYR A 108 11.13 10.28 6.17
N ARG A 109 12.36 10.22 5.60
CA ARG A 109 13.32 9.15 5.89
C ARG A 109 13.72 9.09 7.36
N LEU A 110 13.94 10.26 7.97
CA LEU A 110 14.33 10.34 9.38
C LEU A 110 13.19 9.98 10.32
N ASN A 111 11.98 10.35 9.96
CA ASN A 111 10.79 10.12 10.78
C ASN A 111 9.58 9.77 9.88
N PRO A 112 9.47 8.52 9.42
CA PRO A 112 8.35 8.09 8.59
C PRO A 112 7.01 8.28 9.32
N ALA A 113 6.14 9.09 8.76
CA ALA A 113 4.80 9.36 9.27
C ALA A 113 3.74 8.79 8.31
N PRO A 114 2.52 8.50 8.78
CA PRO A 114 1.42 8.11 7.91
C PRO A 114 1.12 9.19 6.87
N VAL A 115 1.06 8.81 5.60
CA VAL A 115 0.74 9.70 4.48
C VAL A 115 -0.32 9.08 3.57
N ALA A 116 -1.03 9.91 2.82
CA ALA A 116 -2.02 9.45 1.85
C ALA A 116 -1.33 8.86 0.60
N LEU A 117 -1.00 7.58 0.66
CA LEU A 117 -0.33 6.87 -0.43
C LEU A 117 -1.28 6.62 -1.61
N ARG A 118 -0.81 6.84 -2.82
CA ARG A 118 -1.52 6.41 -4.04
C ARG A 118 -1.31 4.90 -4.23
N THR A 119 -2.19 4.10 -3.63
CA THR A 119 -2.24 2.65 -3.86
C THR A 119 -2.68 2.33 -5.29
N VAL A 120 -2.46 1.09 -5.73
CA VAL A 120 -2.94 0.61 -7.04
C VAL A 120 -4.47 0.69 -7.11
N LEU A 121 -4.98 1.20 -8.23
CA LEU A 121 -6.40 1.15 -8.51
C LEU A 121 -6.77 -0.24 -9.05
N ARG A 122 -7.93 -0.74 -8.65
CA ARG A 122 -8.50 -2.02 -9.11
C ARG A 122 -9.91 -1.81 -9.66
N PRO A 123 -10.05 -1.12 -10.80
CA PRO A 123 -11.37 -0.74 -11.31
C PRO A 123 -12.20 -1.94 -11.74
N LEU A 124 -11.59 -3.06 -12.13
CA LEU A 124 -12.31 -4.29 -12.45
C LEU A 124 -12.90 -4.92 -11.18
N ASP A 125 -12.11 -5.02 -10.11
CA ASP A 125 -12.56 -5.63 -8.85
C ASP A 125 -13.70 -4.80 -8.24
N CYS A 126 -13.56 -3.46 -8.22
CA CYS A 126 -14.64 -2.57 -7.76
C CYS A 126 -15.93 -2.75 -8.58
N TYR A 127 -15.80 -2.85 -9.92
CA TYR A 127 -16.96 -3.07 -10.79
C TYR A 127 -17.66 -4.40 -10.52
N LEU A 128 -16.89 -5.48 -10.30
CA LEU A 128 -17.46 -6.81 -10.02
C LEU A 128 -18.15 -6.83 -8.65
N LEU A 129 -17.55 -6.23 -7.63
CA LEU A 129 -18.16 -6.11 -6.31
C LEU A 129 -19.46 -5.30 -6.32
N ASP A 130 -19.52 -4.22 -7.09
CA ASP A 130 -20.75 -3.43 -7.24
C ASP A 130 -21.83 -4.19 -8.01
N ALA A 131 -21.44 -5.00 -8.99
CA ALA A 131 -22.37 -5.86 -9.73
C ALA A 131 -22.95 -6.97 -8.85
N GLU A 132 -22.14 -7.55 -7.94
CA GLU A 132 -22.59 -8.55 -6.98
C GLU A 132 -23.55 -7.96 -5.94
N LYS A 133 -23.29 -6.75 -5.43
CA LYS A 133 -24.18 -6.05 -4.50
C LYS A 133 -25.56 -5.74 -5.09
N THR A 134 -25.63 -5.52 -6.40
CA THR A 134 -26.91 -5.26 -7.09
C THR A 134 -27.76 -6.52 -7.24
N GLY A 135 -27.15 -7.71 -7.09
CA GLY A 135 -27.83 -9.01 -7.14
C GLY A 135 -27.96 -9.75 -5.79
N ALA A 136 -27.34 -9.21 -4.75
CA ALA A 136 -27.36 -9.85 -3.42
C ALA A 136 -28.62 -9.47 -2.66
N THR A 137 -29.46 -10.45 -2.39
CA THR A 137 -30.47 -10.41 -1.34
C THR A 137 -29.78 -10.07 -0.01
N GLU A 138 -30.26 -9.06 0.70
CA GLU A 138 -29.75 -8.63 1.99
C GLU A 138 -29.57 -9.84 2.94
N VAL A 139 -28.33 -10.24 3.15
CA VAL A 139 -27.99 -11.06 4.31
C VAL A 139 -27.91 -10.10 5.48
N GLY A 140 -28.98 -10.06 6.27
CA GLY A 140 -29.16 -9.14 7.37
C GLY A 140 -28.14 -9.31 8.47
N GLY A 141 -27.11 -8.51 8.42
CA GLY A 141 -26.20 -8.25 9.52
C GLY A 141 -25.88 -6.76 9.56
N THR A 142 -26.37 -6.06 10.56
CA THR A 142 -26.07 -4.64 10.75
C THR A 142 -24.61 -4.53 11.16
N VAL A 143 -23.72 -4.17 10.23
CA VAL A 143 -22.35 -3.82 10.56
C VAL A 143 -22.38 -2.50 11.34
N LYS A 144 -22.05 -2.56 12.61
CA LYS A 144 -21.90 -1.37 13.46
C LYS A 144 -20.48 -0.83 13.26
N THR A 145 -20.36 0.40 12.81
CA THR A 145 -19.08 1.12 12.70
C THR A 145 -19.03 2.17 13.81
N TYR A 146 -17.87 2.31 14.43
CA TYR A 146 -17.58 3.37 15.41
C TYR A 146 -16.15 3.85 15.21
N PHE A 147 -15.92 5.12 15.54
CA PHE A 147 -14.61 5.73 15.51
C PHE A 147 -13.99 5.68 16.90
N VAL A 148 -12.75 5.19 16.97
CA VAL A 148 -11.95 5.19 18.19
C VAL A 148 -10.72 6.03 17.94
N THR A 149 -10.42 6.97 18.84
CA THR A 149 -9.16 7.70 18.85
C THR A 149 -8.20 6.97 19.76
N ILE A 150 -7.09 6.50 19.20
CA ILE A 150 -6.01 5.86 19.94
C ILE A 150 -4.79 6.78 19.96
N PRO A 151 -3.96 6.76 21.02
CA PRO A 151 -2.73 7.53 21.07
C PRO A 151 -1.79 7.17 19.91
N ALA A 152 -0.97 8.11 19.47
CA ALA A 152 0.09 7.82 18.52
C ALA A 152 1.04 6.78 19.12
N HIS A 153 1.29 5.70 18.39
CA HIS A 153 2.15 4.59 18.83
C HIS A 153 2.94 4.04 17.65
N LYS A 154 4.00 3.30 17.93
CA LYS A 154 4.72 2.51 16.92
C LYS A 154 4.14 1.11 16.86
N PHE A 155 4.19 0.52 15.69
CA PHE A 155 3.73 -0.84 15.45
C PHE A 155 4.93 -1.70 15.03
N LEU A 156 5.34 -2.62 15.89
CA LEU A 156 6.35 -3.62 15.58
C LEU A 156 5.67 -4.81 14.93
N HIS A 157 6.04 -5.15 13.71
CA HIS A 157 5.32 -6.16 12.95
C HIS A 157 6.20 -6.89 11.93
N ILE A 158 5.77 -8.06 11.54
CA ILE A 158 6.20 -8.76 10.33
C ILE A 158 5.20 -8.51 9.21
N ARG A 159 5.68 -8.53 7.97
CA ARG A 159 4.88 -8.27 6.77
C ARG A 159 4.93 -9.44 5.81
N ASN A 160 3.81 -9.69 5.14
CA ASN A 160 3.77 -10.58 3.98
C ASN A 160 3.09 -9.86 2.82
N TYR A 161 3.83 -9.63 1.75
CA TYR A 161 3.40 -8.84 0.59
C TYR A 161 2.40 -9.56 -0.31
N GLU A 162 2.29 -10.88 -0.18
CA GLU A 162 1.43 -11.71 -1.02
C GLU A 162 0.12 -12.10 -0.34
N SER A 163 -0.03 -11.78 0.94
CA SER A 163 -1.15 -12.24 1.74
C SER A 163 -2.36 -11.32 1.65
N VAL A 164 -3.54 -11.92 1.55
CA VAL A 164 -4.82 -11.20 1.43
C VAL A 164 -5.70 -11.29 2.68
N GLY A 165 -5.28 -12.02 3.73
CA GLY A 165 -6.02 -12.16 4.97
C GLY A 165 -5.28 -13.03 5.99
N TYR A 166 -5.87 -13.22 7.17
CA TYR A 166 -5.27 -13.88 8.32
C TYR A 166 -4.77 -15.31 8.02
N TRP A 167 -5.63 -16.17 7.48
CA TRP A 167 -5.28 -17.56 7.20
C TRP A 167 -4.25 -17.69 6.08
N ASP A 168 -4.38 -16.88 5.03
CA ASP A 168 -3.45 -16.84 3.93
C ASP A 168 -2.08 -16.30 4.37
N PHE A 169 -2.05 -15.32 5.28
CA PHE A 169 -0.83 -14.80 5.90
C PHE A 169 -0.06 -15.92 6.60
N TRP A 170 -0.68 -16.62 7.52
CA TRP A 170 0.01 -17.66 8.28
C TRP A 170 0.36 -18.89 7.44
N GLN A 171 -0.47 -19.26 6.47
CA GLN A 171 -0.15 -20.34 5.54
C GLN A 171 1.12 -20.05 4.72
N LYS A 172 1.31 -18.80 4.29
CA LYS A 172 2.51 -18.37 3.53
C LYS A 172 3.70 -18.16 4.45
N GLN A 173 3.48 -17.53 5.60
CA GLN A 173 4.54 -17.21 6.55
C GLN A 173 5.19 -18.47 7.12
N SER A 174 4.42 -19.49 7.47
CA SER A 174 4.93 -20.77 7.99
C SER A 174 5.78 -21.57 7.01
N ARG A 175 5.84 -21.18 5.73
CA ARG A 175 6.76 -21.77 4.75
C ARG A 175 8.20 -21.24 4.90
N ILE A 176 8.37 -20.15 5.63
CA ILE A 176 9.67 -19.54 5.91
C ILE A 176 10.17 -20.13 7.22
N PRO A 177 11.35 -20.77 7.26
CA PRO A 177 11.87 -21.37 8.49
C PRO A 177 11.95 -20.37 9.65
N GLY A 178 11.41 -20.74 10.82
CA GLY A 178 11.40 -19.89 12.02
C GLY A 178 10.38 -18.74 11.99
N GLN A 179 9.47 -18.72 11.00
CA GLN A 179 8.45 -17.69 10.89
C GLN A 179 7.02 -18.27 10.95
N ASP A 180 6.86 -19.41 11.56
CA ASP A 180 5.55 -19.96 11.87
C ASP A 180 4.85 -19.18 13.00
N HIS A 181 3.55 -19.41 13.12
CA HIS A 181 2.71 -18.69 14.08
C HIS A 181 3.21 -18.78 15.52
N GLU A 182 3.59 -19.97 15.98
CA GLU A 182 4.02 -20.19 17.36
C GLU A 182 5.34 -19.46 17.66
N THR A 183 6.32 -19.57 16.76
CA THR A 183 7.62 -18.90 16.88
C THR A 183 7.46 -17.37 16.90
N ILE A 184 6.71 -16.81 15.95
CA ILE A 184 6.53 -15.35 15.86
C ILE A 184 5.72 -14.80 17.03
N CYS A 185 4.63 -15.47 17.42
CA CYS A 185 3.84 -15.02 18.57
C CYS A 185 4.65 -15.09 19.86
N GLY A 186 5.43 -16.14 20.06
CA GLY A 186 6.33 -16.25 21.23
C GLY A 186 7.39 -15.15 21.27
N LEU A 187 7.98 -14.78 20.14
CA LEU A 187 8.92 -13.66 20.07
C LEU A 187 8.25 -12.32 20.40
N LEU A 188 7.06 -12.07 19.86
CA LEU A 188 6.31 -10.84 20.11
C LEU A 188 5.83 -10.75 21.56
N ASP A 189 5.46 -11.86 22.17
CA ASP A 189 5.06 -11.91 23.58
C ASP A 189 6.21 -11.57 24.55
N GLY A 190 7.44 -11.88 24.18
CA GLY A 190 8.64 -11.53 24.93
C GLY A 190 9.03 -10.05 24.90
N ILE A 191 8.41 -9.21 24.05
CA ILE A 191 8.79 -7.81 23.91
C ILE A 191 8.19 -6.97 25.06
N PRO A 192 9.02 -6.16 25.75
CA PRO A 192 8.53 -5.26 26.80
C PRO A 192 7.80 -4.05 26.22
N GLN A 193 6.99 -3.39 27.06
CA GLN A 193 6.30 -2.11 26.74
C GLN A 193 5.29 -2.20 25.59
N LYS A 194 4.61 -3.32 25.50
CA LYS A 194 3.43 -3.44 24.63
C LYS A 194 2.34 -2.51 25.12
N LEU A 195 1.57 -1.98 24.16
CA LEU A 195 0.35 -1.27 24.45
C LEU A 195 -0.79 -2.31 24.58
N ASP A 196 -0.99 -2.81 25.79
CA ASP A 196 -1.91 -3.93 26.05
C ASP A 196 -3.39 -3.54 25.93
N ASP A 197 -3.70 -2.24 26.00
CA ASP A 197 -5.07 -1.73 25.94
C ASP A 197 -5.20 -0.58 24.94
N LEU A 198 -5.69 -0.87 23.78
CA LEU A 198 -6.01 0.13 22.75
C LEU A 198 -7.40 0.77 22.90
N GLY A 199 -8.13 0.46 23.95
CA GLY A 199 -9.48 0.99 24.07
C GLY A 199 -10.23 0.69 25.34
N GLY A 200 -9.57 0.29 26.41
CA GLY A 200 -10.21 0.02 27.71
C GLY A 200 -11.14 -1.19 27.73
N GLN A 201 -11.07 -2.04 26.71
CA GLN A 201 -11.71 -3.36 26.71
C GLN A 201 -10.65 -4.43 26.87
N GLU A 202 -10.76 -5.21 27.93
CA GLU A 202 -9.95 -6.42 28.08
C GLU A 202 -10.11 -7.28 26.83
N SER A 203 -9.02 -7.41 26.04
CA SER A 203 -9.02 -8.38 24.96
C SER A 203 -8.85 -9.76 25.59
N ASP A 204 -9.77 -10.66 25.36
CA ASP A 204 -9.75 -12.06 25.82
C ASP A 204 -8.49 -12.83 25.36
N SER A 205 -7.67 -12.24 24.50
CA SER A 205 -6.49 -12.89 23.91
C SER A 205 -5.18 -12.65 24.65
N GLY A 206 -5.11 -11.75 25.62
CA GLY A 206 -3.97 -11.57 26.53
C GLY A 206 -2.60 -11.19 25.92
N SER A 207 -2.45 -11.22 24.60
CA SER A 207 -1.15 -11.04 23.93
C SER A 207 -0.93 -9.64 23.36
N GLY A 208 -1.96 -8.83 23.22
CA GLY A 208 -1.88 -7.54 22.53
C GLY A 208 -1.49 -7.63 21.03
N GLN A 209 -1.40 -8.83 20.48
CA GLN A 209 -1.03 -9.07 19.10
C GLN A 209 -2.23 -8.82 18.19
N VAL A 210 -2.01 -8.10 17.10
CA VAL A 210 -3.07 -7.75 16.15
C VAL A 210 -2.63 -7.92 14.72
N MET A 211 -3.61 -8.22 13.85
CA MET A 211 -3.41 -8.10 12.42
C MET A 211 -3.68 -6.66 11.98
N ALA A 212 -2.76 -6.12 11.21
CA ALA A 212 -2.91 -4.82 10.61
C ALA A 212 -2.79 -4.89 9.09
N PHE A 213 -3.29 -3.87 8.42
CA PHE A 213 -3.15 -3.70 6.99
C PHE A 213 -2.33 -2.45 6.71
N ILE A 214 -1.22 -2.63 6.00
CA ILE A 214 -0.34 -1.53 5.63
C ILE A 214 -0.62 -1.17 4.17
N ASN A 215 -0.75 0.11 3.89
CA ASN A 215 -0.88 0.58 2.52
C ASN A 215 0.50 0.61 1.86
N GLU A 216 0.63 -0.16 0.80
CA GLU A 216 1.78 -0.23 -0.07
C GLU A 216 1.40 0.22 -1.48
N PRO A 217 2.38 0.54 -2.35
CA PRO A 217 2.07 0.86 -3.75
C PRO A 217 1.21 -0.20 -4.43
N GLU A 218 1.46 -1.46 -4.17
CA GLU A 218 0.74 -2.61 -4.73
C GLU A 218 -0.66 -2.81 -4.13
N GLY A 219 -0.99 -2.10 -3.06
CA GLY A 219 -2.27 -2.21 -2.36
C GLY A 219 -2.09 -2.38 -0.85
N ARG A 220 -3.04 -3.08 -0.23
CA ARG A 220 -2.93 -3.43 1.18
C ARG A 220 -2.17 -4.74 1.33
N ILE A 221 -1.21 -4.74 2.23
CA ILE A 221 -0.51 -5.95 2.66
C ILE A 221 -0.91 -6.30 4.09
N CYS A 222 -0.92 -7.59 4.38
CA CYS A 222 -1.14 -8.08 5.73
C CYS A 222 0.12 -7.99 6.56
N SER A 223 -0.03 -7.60 7.81
CA SER A 223 1.02 -7.62 8.80
C SER A 223 0.49 -8.17 10.12
N TRP A 224 1.36 -8.81 10.87
CA TRP A 224 1.08 -9.29 12.23
C TRP A 224 2.07 -8.68 13.20
N GLY A 225 1.62 -8.19 14.33
CA GLY A 225 2.53 -7.52 15.27
C GLY A 225 1.83 -7.00 16.51
N ILE A 226 2.57 -6.17 17.23
CA ILE A 226 2.14 -5.54 18.48
C ILE A 226 2.30 -4.02 18.43
N PRO A 227 1.37 -3.25 18.99
CA PRO A 227 1.56 -1.84 19.24
C PRO A 227 2.50 -1.64 20.46
N LEU A 228 3.39 -0.65 20.38
CA LEU A 228 4.32 -0.27 21.44
C LEU A 228 3.93 1.08 22.01
N ALA A 229 3.94 1.20 23.35
CA ALA A 229 3.60 2.44 24.06
C ALA A 229 4.58 3.58 23.78
N GLU A 230 5.86 3.27 23.53
CA GLU A 230 6.90 4.25 23.22
C GLU A 230 7.72 3.90 21.99
N ALA A 231 8.43 4.94 21.49
CA ALA A 231 9.28 4.85 20.32
C ALA A 231 10.58 4.08 20.64
N TYR A 232 10.53 2.76 20.63
CA TYR A 232 11.73 1.95 20.77
C TYR A 232 12.55 1.91 19.50
N GLY A 233 13.85 2.19 19.64
CA GLY A 233 14.85 2.01 18.60
C GLY A 233 15.31 0.55 18.49
N VAL A 234 14.39 -0.42 18.45
CA VAL A 234 14.75 -1.81 18.22
C VAL A 234 14.80 -2.05 16.71
N ARG A 235 16.00 -2.21 16.17
CA ARG A 235 16.17 -2.89 14.89
C ARG A 235 16.05 -4.37 15.15
N VAL A 236 15.01 -4.98 14.64
CA VAL A 236 14.94 -6.44 14.55
C VAL A 236 15.84 -6.85 13.38
N PRO A 237 16.71 -7.86 13.56
CA PRO A 237 17.63 -8.32 12.52
C PRO A 237 16.91 -8.85 11.29
#